data_827026460cc51df35a75722292ec088a
#
_entry.id   827026460cc51df35a75722292ec088a
#
_cell.length_a   1.000
_cell.length_b   1.000
_cell.length_c   1.000
_cell.angle_alpha   90.00
_cell.angle_beta   90.00
_cell.angle_gamma   90.00
#
_symmetry.space_group_name_H-M   'P 1'
#
loop_
_entity.id
_entity.type
_entity.pdbx_description
1 polymer ?
#
loop_
_entity_poly.entity_id
_entity_poly.type
_entity_poly.pdbx_seq_one_letter_code
_entity_poly.pdbx_strand_id
1 'polypeptide(L)'
;DYVAIKDYAGTFGTNNVTIARNSHKIQGQTVNATLSTNRVSVRLVYVDATKGWLFYNETNPSFISATGGTITTSGNFRVHTFTGDGNFVVSSLGNTSGGGATVDYLVVAGGGSGGVGASPSGSAGGGGGAGGLRYSASTYCNPSPCGGAAGSAVTVTATTFPITVG
;
A
#
# COMPACT_ATOMS: atom_id res chain seq x y z
N ASP A 1 17.37 -27.66 6.39
CA ASP A 1 16.95 -26.89 7.58
C ASP A 1 16.94 -25.40 7.25
N TYR A 2 16.07 -24.63 7.92
CA TYR A 2 16.07 -23.18 7.79
C TYR A 2 15.78 -22.50 9.12
N VAL A 3 16.24 -21.26 9.25
CA VAL A 3 15.93 -20.35 10.36
C VAL A 3 15.41 -19.03 9.77
N ALA A 4 14.31 -18.51 10.30
CA ALA A 4 13.77 -17.21 9.95
C ALA A 4 13.89 -16.25 11.13
N ILE A 5 14.35 -15.03 10.87
CA ILE A 5 14.52 -13.97 11.87
C ILE A 5 13.79 -12.73 11.35
N LYS A 6 12.91 -12.16 12.18
CA LYS A 6 12.16 -10.94 11.87
C LYS A 6 12.41 -9.89 12.96
N ASP A 7 12.81 -8.69 12.57
CA ASP A 7 12.80 -7.54 13.46
C ASP A 7 11.38 -7.02 13.62
N TYR A 8 10.68 -7.52 14.64
CA TYR A 8 9.30 -7.11 14.94
C TYR A 8 9.23 -5.65 15.41
N ALA A 9 10.14 -5.24 16.29
CA ALA A 9 10.12 -3.90 16.91
C ALA A 9 10.73 -2.82 16.00
N GLY A 10 11.49 -3.18 14.97
CA GLY A 10 12.20 -2.23 14.11
C GLY A 10 13.40 -1.59 14.80
N THR A 11 14.13 -2.36 15.60
CA THR A 11 15.21 -1.84 16.46
C THR A 11 16.60 -2.38 16.11
N PHE A 12 16.75 -3.27 15.13
CA PHE A 12 18.04 -3.87 14.79
C PHE A 12 19.07 -2.87 14.26
N GLY A 13 18.64 -1.70 13.78
CA GLY A 13 19.56 -0.62 13.40
C GLY A 13 20.25 0.05 14.58
N THR A 14 19.63 0.01 15.77
CA THR A 14 20.19 0.54 17.03
C THR A 14 20.72 -0.58 17.92
N ASN A 15 20.01 -1.72 17.95
CA ASN A 15 20.32 -2.90 18.75
C ASN A 15 20.64 -4.06 17.80
N ASN A 16 21.84 -4.10 17.28
CA ASN A 16 22.26 -5.08 16.30
C ASN A 16 22.15 -6.51 16.84
N VAL A 17 21.67 -7.42 16.00
CA VAL A 17 21.63 -8.85 16.33
C VAL A 17 22.80 -9.56 15.69
N THR A 18 23.60 -10.26 16.48
CA THR A 18 24.68 -11.11 15.99
C THR A 18 24.19 -12.55 15.86
N ILE A 19 24.30 -13.10 14.66
CA ILE A 19 24.06 -14.52 14.39
C ILE A 19 25.39 -15.26 14.57
N ALA A 20 25.51 -15.96 15.69
CA ALA A 20 26.70 -16.78 15.96
C ALA A 20 26.69 -18.01 15.07
N ARG A 21 27.76 -18.24 14.34
CA ARG A 21 27.86 -19.30 13.32
C ARG A 21 27.94 -20.73 13.92
N ASN A 22 28.18 -20.87 15.18
CA ASN A 22 28.28 -22.16 15.92
C ASN A 22 29.06 -23.22 15.11
N SER A 23 30.32 -22.93 14.79
CA SER A 23 31.26 -23.77 14.03
C SER A 23 30.90 -23.99 12.54
N HIS A 24 29.69 -23.64 12.07
CA HIS A 24 29.34 -23.66 10.67
C HIS A 24 29.75 -22.36 9.96
N LYS A 25 29.81 -22.39 8.65
CA LYS A 25 30.02 -21.18 7.85
C LYS A 25 28.70 -20.42 7.67
N ILE A 26 28.80 -19.11 7.47
CA ILE A 26 27.69 -18.28 7.00
C ILE A 26 28.18 -17.59 5.73
N GLN A 27 27.44 -17.73 4.62
CA GLN A 27 27.83 -17.22 3.28
C GLN A 27 29.21 -17.71 2.84
N GLY A 28 29.61 -18.90 3.22
CA GLY A 28 30.93 -19.46 2.96
C GLY A 28 32.06 -18.90 3.86
N GLN A 29 31.75 -17.97 4.77
CA GLN A 29 32.71 -17.32 5.66
C GLN A 29 32.72 -17.95 7.05
N THR A 30 33.87 -17.83 7.75
CA THR A 30 34.05 -18.32 9.10
C THR A 30 33.87 -17.23 10.18
N VAL A 31 33.04 -16.22 9.87
CA VAL A 31 32.68 -15.10 10.74
C VAL A 31 31.20 -15.12 11.09
N ASN A 32 30.86 -14.51 12.22
CA ASN A 32 29.45 -14.30 12.58
C ASN A 32 28.81 -13.27 11.66
N ALA A 33 27.50 -13.37 11.43
CA ALA A 33 26.75 -12.36 10.70
C ALA A 33 26.09 -11.38 11.65
N THR A 34 25.90 -10.13 11.20
CA THR A 34 25.24 -9.09 11.97
C THR A 34 24.03 -8.56 11.20
N LEU A 35 22.88 -8.49 11.86
CA LEU A 35 21.69 -7.82 11.35
C LEU A 35 21.62 -6.44 12.01
N SER A 36 21.74 -5.40 11.20
CA SER A 36 21.79 -3.98 11.62
C SER A 36 20.79 -3.09 10.89
N THR A 37 19.81 -3.68 10.23
CA THR A 37 18.78 -2.94 9.49
C THR A 37 17.44 -3.08 10.20
N ASN A 38 16.80 -1.95 10.49
CA ASN A 38 15.48 -1.93 11.11
C ASN A 38 14.44 -2.64 10.23
N ARG A 39 13.55 -3.39 10.89
CA ARG A 39 12.45 -4.16 10.29
C ARG A 39 12.89 -5.23 9.29
N VAL A 40 14.16 -5.61 9.30
CA VAL A 40 14.66 -6.67 8.42
C VAL A 40 13.95 -8.00 8.69
N SER A 41 13.71 -8.74 7.63
CA SER A 41 13.31 -10.15 7.67
C SER A 41 14.33 -10.94 6.86
N VAL A 42 14.94 -11.93 7.47
CA VAL A 42 15.90 -12.81 6.80
C VAL A 42 15.55 -14.26 7.07
N ARG A 43 15.81 -15.08 6.07
CA ARG A 43 15.78 -16.53 6.20
C ARG A 43 17.19 -17.06 5.92
N LEU A 44 17.69 -17.94 6.78
CA LEU A 44 18.92 -18.67 6.54
C LEU A 44 18.56 -20.11 6.21
N VAL A 45 19.15 -20.63 5.14
CA VAL A 45 19.01 -22.03 4.72
C VAL A 45 20.38 -22.69 4.82
N TYR A 46 20.48 -23.82 5.50
CA TYR A 46 21.71 -24.62 5.51
C TYR A 46 21.80 -25.43 4.22
N VAL A 47 22.89 -25.27 3.49
CA VAL A 47 23.13 -25.95 2.21
C VAL A 47 24.09 -27.11 2.40
N ASP A 48 25.32 -26.82 2.80
CA ASP A 48 26.39 -27.81 2.98
C ASP A 48 27.51 -27.27 3.91
N ALA A 49 28.53 -28.11 4.18
CA ALA A 49 29.66 -27.70 5.01
C ALA A 49 30.60 -26.68 4.32
N THR A 50 30.54 -26.55 2.99
CA THR A 50 31.40 -25.64 2.21
C THR A 50 30.87 -24.20 2.26
N LYS A 51 29.57 -24.03 2.09
CA LYS A 51 28.88 -22.73 2.09
C LYS A 51 28.24 -22.41 3.44
N GLY A 52 27.82 -23.46 4.18
CA GLY A 52 27.12 -23.30 5.45
C GLY A 52 25.71 -22.77 5.29
N TRP A 53 25.39 -21.77 6.10
CA TRP A 53 24.12 -21.05 6.06
C TRP A 53 24.16 -19.94 5.03
N LEU A 54 23.23 -19.94 4.09
CA LEU A 54 23.05 -18.88 3.11
C LEU A 54 21.84 -18.03 3.47
N PHE A 55 21.96 -16.70 3.35
CA PHE A 55 20.82 -15.83 3.46
C PHE A 55 19.91 -15.99 2.24
N TYR A 56 18.67 -16.29 2.49
CA TYR A 56 17.57 -16.11 1.55
C TYR A 56 16.86 -14.81 1.94
N ASN A 57 17.17 -13.74 1.23
CA ASN A 57 16.60 -12.43 1.53
C ASN A 57 15.14 -12.38 1.07
N GLU A 58 14.22 -12.30 2.02
CA GLU A 58 12.92 -11.74 1.71
C GLU A 58 13.10 -10.22 1.60
N THR A 59 12.82 -9.68 0.43
CA THR A 59 12.91 -8.23 0.20
C THR A 59 11.98 -7.52 1.19
N ASN A 60 12.50 -6.63 2.03
CA ASN A 60 11.66 -5.82 2.92
C ASN A 60 10.60 -5.09 2.08
N PRO A 61 9.33 -5.12 2.47
CA PRO A 61 8.31 -4.40 1.74
C PRO A 61 8.61 -2.89 1.76
N SER A 62 8.79 -2.33 0.59
CA SER A 62 8.86 -0.89 0.37
C SER A 62 7.56 -0.45 -0.29
N PHE A 63 6.89 0.50 0.32
CA PHE A 63 5.59 1.00 -0.13
C PHE A 63 5.74 2.25 -0.98
N ILE A 64 4.69 2.57 -1.76
CA ILE A 64 4.63 3.85 -2.48
C ILE A 64 4.70 4.99 -1.47
N SER A 65 5.60 5.96 -1.74
CA SER A 65 5.63 7.22 -1.02
C SER A 65 5.02 8.31 -1.89
N ALA A 66 3.99 8.98 -1.37
CA ALA A 66 3.29 10.03 -2.08
C ALA A 66 2.83 11.15 -1.13
N THR A 67 2.57 12.31 -1.72
CA THR A 67 2.00 13.50 -1.05
C THR A 67 0.83 14.04 -1.86
N GLY A 68 0.07 14.97 -1.28
CA GLY A 68 -1.09 15.63 -1.89
C GLY A 68 -2.41 15.22 -1.28
N GLY A 69 -3.38 16.11 -1.36
CA GLY A 69 -4.67 15.97 -0.70
C GLY A 69 -4.58 15.92 0.83
N THR A 70 -5.68 15.60 1.49
CA THR A 70 -5.70 15.30 2.93
C THR A 70 -5.27 13.86 3.14
N ILE A 71 -4.21 13.65 3.93
CA ILE A 71 -3.62 12.32 4.16
C ILE A 71 -4.12 11.76 5.49
N THR A 72 -4.70 10.56 5.44
CA THR A 72 -5.09 9.79 6.64
C THR A 72 -4.54 8.37 6.55
N THR A 73 -4.43 7.70 7.71
CA THR A 73 -4.01 6.30 7.77
C THR A 73 -5.17 5.48 8.32
N SER A 74 -5.49 4.38 7.65
CA SER A 74 -6.52 3.43 8.07
C SER A 74 -5.96 2.02 7.97
N GLY A 75 -5.64 1.41 9.10
CA GLY A 75 -4.95 0.12 9.14
C GLY A 75 -3.61 0.20 8.42
N ASN A 76 -3.42 -0.64 7.41
CA ASN A 76 -2.20 -0.69 6.58
C ASN A 76 -2.26 0.22 5.35
N PHE A 77 -3.30 1.05 5.23
CA PHE A 77 -3.52 1.90 4.07
C PHE A 77 -3.25 3.36 4.39
N ARG A 78 -2.64 4.04 3.43
CA ARG A 78 -2.51 5.48 3.40
C ARG A 78 -3.50 6.03 2.38
N VAL A 79 -4.44 6.86 2.85
CA VAL A 79 -5.53 7.41 2.05
C VAL A 79 -5.24 8.87 1.75
N HIS A 80 -5.29 9.25 0.48
CA HIS A 80 -5.18 10.60 -0.02
C HIS A 80 -6.55 11.06 -0.52
N THR A 81 -7.16 12.03 0.15
CA THR A 81 -8.49 12.55 -0.17
C THR A 81 -8.38 13.91 -0.83
N PHE A 82 -8.97 14.07 -2.01
CA PHE A 82 -9.05 15.30 -2.75
C PHE A 82 -10.52 15.75 -2.81
N THR A 83 -10.81 16.92 -2.27
CA THR A 83 -12.12 17.58 -2.30
C THR A 83 -12.11 18.86 -3.12
N GLY A 84 -11.03 19.13 -3.82
CA GLY A 84 -10.78 20.22 -4.75
C GLY A 84 -9.56 19.87 -5.59
N ASP A 85 -9.26 20.72 -6.56
CA ASP A 85 -8.10 20.54 -7.46
C ASP A 85 -6.80 20.41 -6.67
N GLY A 86 -5.89 19.56 -7.14
CA GLY A 86 -4.62 19.34 -6.47
C GLY A 86 -3.70 18.38 -7.23
N ASN A 87 -2.58 18.07 -6.64
CA ASN A 87 -1.61 17.15 -7.22
C ASN A 87 -1.40 15.95 -6.29
N PHE A 88 -1.50 14.75 -6.85
CA PHE A 88 -1.00 13.54 -6.21
C PHE A 88 0.43 13.31 -6.71
N VAL A 89 1.41 13.54 -5.83
CA VAL A 89 2.84 13.47 -6.16
C VAL A 89 3.43 12.19 -5.62
N VAL A 90 3.80 11.29 -6.50
CA VAL A 90 4.50 10.04 -6.16
C VAL A 90 6.00 10.28 -6.18
N SER A 91 6.66 10.17 -5.05
CA SER A 91 8.11 10.37 -4.90
C SER A 91 8.91 9.07 -5.05
N SER A 92 8.34 7.92 -4.67
CA SER A 92 8.96 6.61 -4.87
C SER A 92 7.91 5.52 -5.02
N LEU A 93 8.26 4.48 -5.76
CA LEU A 93 7.41 3.29 -5.95
C LEU A 93 7.68 2.25 -4.86
N GLY A 94 6.69 1.40 -4.62
CA GLY A 94 6.84 0.20 -3.83
C GLY A 94 7.58 -0.90 -4.59
N ASN A 95 8.14 -1.85 -3.84
CA ASN A 95 8.62 -3.10 -4.44
C ASN A 95 7.50 -4.14 -4.50
N THR A 96 7.76 -5.30 -5.10
CA THR A 96 6.77 -6.39 -5.23
C THR A 96 6.17 -6.80 -3.89
N SER A 97 6.99 -6.87 -2.83
CA SER A 97 6.54 -7.23 -1.48
C SER A 97 5.71 -6.14 -0.80
N GLY A 98 5.84 -4.88 -1.24
CA GLY A 98 5.09 -3.71 -0.76
C GLY A 98 3.92 -3.30 -1.65
N GLY A 99 3.47 -4.17 -2.56
CA GLY A 99 2.33 -3.91 -3.44
C GLY A 99 2.69 -3.29 -4.79
N GLY A 100 4.00 -3.10 -5.08
CA GLY A 100 4.46 -2.63 -6.40
C GLY A 100 4.14 -1.16 -6.66
N ALA A 101 3.66 -0.88 -7.86
CA ALA A 101 3.40 0.47 -8.37
C ALA A 101 1.91 0.72 -8.62
N THR A 102 1.01 0.06 -7.90
CA THR A 102 -0.43 0.21 -8.10
C THR A 102 -1.10 0.93 -6.93
N VAL A 103 -2.08 1.75 -7.23
CA VAL A 103 -2.94 2.43 -6.25
C VAL A 103 -4.41 2.11 -6.53
N ASP A 104 -5.17 1.94 -5.46
CA ASP A 104 -6.61 1.86 -5.52
C ASP A 104 -7.22 3.25 -5.48
N TYR A 105 -8.42 3.41 -6.04
CA TYR A 105 -9.12 4.68 -6.07
C TYR A 105 -10.60 4.53 -5.80
N LEU A 106 -11.18 5.60 -5.29
CA LEU A 106 -12.62 5.84 -5.19
C LEU A 106 -12.91 7.23 -5.73
N VAL A 107 -13.81 7.33 -6.71
CA VAL A 107 -14.28 8.59 -7.28
C VAL A 107 -15.79 8.69 -7.07
N VAL A 108 -16.22 9.78 -6.44
CA VAL A 108 -17.62 10.06 -6.15
C VAL A 108 -17.97 11.37 -6.85
N ALA A 109 -18.91 11.33 -7.79
CA ALA A 109 -19.41 12.51 -8.46
C ALA A 109 -20.57 13.16 -7.69
N GLY A 110 -20.80 14.45 -7.91
CA GLY A 110 -21.93 15.17 -7.35
C GLY A 110 -23.27 14.59 -7.79
N GLY A 111 -24.25 14.60 -6.90
CA GLY A 111 -25.63 14.25 -7.22
C GLY A 111 -26.35 15.36 -8.01
N GLY A 112 -27.39 15.00 -8.73
CA GLY A 112 -28.28 15.96 -9.40
C GLY A 112 -29.11 16.73 -8.38
N SER A 113 -29.52 17.97 -8.75
CA SER A 113 -30.50 18.75 -7.97
C SER A 113 -31.89 18.12 -8.03
N GLY A 114 -32.63 18.22 -6.96
CA GLY A 114 -34.04 17.88 -6.94
C GLY A 114 -34.86 18.83 -7.86
N GLY A 115 -35.95 18.33 -8.40
CA GLY A 115 -36.90 19.14 -9.17
C GLY A 115 -37.57 20.18 -8.26
N VAL A 116 -37.84 21.38 -8.80
CA VAL A 116 -38.70 22.37 -8.12
C VAL A 116 -40.17 22.02 -8.36
N GLY A 117 -40.94 21.96 -7.29
CA GLY A 117 -42.41 21.84 -7.39
C GLY A 117 -43.01 23.08 -8.04
N ALA A 118 -43.94 22.92 -8.96
CA ALA A 118 -44.61 24.03 -9.57
C ALA A 118 -45.63 24.62 -8.57
N SER A 119 -45.49 25.92 -8.22
CA SER A 119 -46.47 26.70 -7.50
C SER A 119 -47.56 27.14 -8.50
N PRO A 120 -48.90 27.16 -8.18
CA PRO A 120 -49.47 27.27 -6.83
C PRO A 120 -50.16 26.01 -6.29
N SER A 121 -50.08 24.86 -6.93
CA SER A 121 -50.85 23.67 -6.56
C SER A 121 -50.14 22.67 -5.66
N GLY A 122 -49.02 23.03 -5.02
CA GLY A 122 -48.40 22.21 -3.97
C GLY A 122 -47.79 20.89 -4.43
N SER A 123 -47.45 20.76 -5.70
CA SER A 123 -46.76 19.57 -6.22
C SER A 123 -45.36 19.48 -5.64
N ALA A 124 -45.08 18.41 -4.94
CA ALA A 124 -43.70 18.14 -4.43
C ALA A 124 -42.76 17.91 -5.62
N GLY A 125 -41.57 18.53 -5.55
CA GLY A 125 -40.51 18.25 -6.50
C GLY A 125 -39.95 16.84 -6.32
N GLY A 126 -39.54 16.20 -7.39
CA GLY A 126 -38.84 14.92 -7.32
C GLY A 126 -37.45 15.04 -6.69
N GLY A 127 -36.98 14.01 -6.00
CA GLY A 127 -35.59 13.98 -5.51
C GLY A 127 -34.57 13.96 -6.65
N GLY A 128 -33.41 14.57 -6.42
CA GLY A 128 -32.28 14.51 -7.33
C GLY A 128 -31.70 13.11 -7.47
N GLY A 129 -31.08 12.83 -8.59
CA GLY A 129 -30.35 11.56 -8.80
C GLY A 129 -29.09 11.48 -7.97
N ALA A 130 -28.68 10.27 -7.60
CA ALA A 130 -27.37 10.04 -7.01
C ALA A 130 -26.27 10.30 -8.05
N GLY A 131 -25.12 10.83 -7.60
CA GLY A 131 -23.93 10.97 -8.42
C GLY A 131 -23.33 9.63 -8.84
N GLY A 132 -22.47 9.68 -9.84
CA GLY A 132 -21.72 8.52 -10.28
C GLY A 132 -20.71 8.08 -9.24
N LEU A 133 -20.48 6.77 -9.15
CA LEU A 133 -19.46 6.15 -8.30
C LEU A 133 -18.56 5.30 -9.16
N ARG A 134 -17.23 5.49 -9.03
CA ARG A 134 -16.21 4.62 -9.60
C ARG A 134 -15.17 4.25 -8.55
N TYR A 135 -14.71 3.00 -8.58
CA TYR A 135 -13.68 2.50 -7.68
C TYR A 135 -12.89 1.37 -8.35
N SER A 136 -11.65 1.16 -7.90
CA SER A 136 -10.89 -0.03 -8.28
C SER A 136 -11.41 -1.26 -7.51
N ALA A 137 -11.37 -2.42 -8.17
CA ALA A 137 -11.73 -3.70 -7.56
C ALA A 137 -10.64 -4.14 -6.58
N SER A 138 -10.52 -3.46 -5.45
CA SER A 138 -9.77 -3.99 -4.35
C SER A 138 -10.66 -4.88 -3.48
N THR A 139 -10.06 -5.64 -2.59
CA THR A 139 -10.66 -6.63 -1.69
C THR A 139 -11.81 -6.10 -0.80
N TYR A 140 -12.12 -4.80 -0.85
CA TYR A 140 -13.07 -4.13 0.02
C TYR A 140 -14.54 -4.25 -0.39
N CYS A 141 -14.82 -4.70 -1.61
CA CYS A 141 -16.19 -4.85 -2.13
C CYS A 141 -16.45 -6.27 -2.64
N ASN A 142 -16.22 -7.30 -1.80
CA ASN A 142 -16.60 -8.67 -2.16
C ASN A 142 -17.28 -9.36 -0.97
N PRO A 143 -18.55 -9.82 -1.07
CA PRO A 143 -19.45 -9.74 -2.21
C PRO A 143 -20.14 -8.36 -2.30
N SER A 144 -20.29 -7.89 -3.51
CA SER A 144 -20.82 -6.58 -3.92
C SER A 144 -22.14 -6.17 -3.28
N PRO A 145 -22.18 -5.10 -2.45
CA PRO A 145 -23.30 -4.19 -2.43
C PRO A 145 -23.01 -2.83 -3.11
N CYS A 146 -21.77 -2.65 -3.60
CA CYS A 146 -21.36 -1.38 -4.21
C CYS A 146 -21.76 -1.31 -5.69
N GLY A 147 -23.01 -1.24 -6.04
CA GLY A 147 -23.63 -1.29 -7.37
C GLY A 147 -22.98 -0.55 -8.55
N GLY A 148 -21.68 -0.31 -8.55
CA GLY A 148 -20.91 0.29 -9.64
C GLY A 148 -19.98 -0.72 -10.32
N ALA A 149 -19.64 -0.49 -11.59
CA ALA A 149 -18.63 -1.28 -12.27
C ALA A 149 -17.26 -1.04 -11.63
N ALA A 150 -16.68 -2.11 -11.04
CA ALA A 150 -15.32 -2.07 -10.52
C ALA A 150 -14.32 -1.88 -11.67
N GLY A 151 -13.44 -0.90 -11.55
CA GLY A 151 -12.29 -0.71 -12.44
C GLY A 151 -11.08 -1.49 -11.94
N SER A 152 -10.00 -1.46 -12.72
CA SER A 152 -8.68 -1.95 -12.28
C SER A 152 -7.96 -0.89 -11.46
N ALA A 153 -7.10 -1.32 -10.54
CA ALA A 153 -6.14 -0.45 -9.87
C ALA A 153 -5.27 0.30 -10.90
N VAL A 154 -4.89 1.53 -10.58
CA VAL A 154 -4.09 2.38 -11.47
C VAL A 154 -2.62 2.13 -11.21
N THR A 155 -1.86 1.84 -12.26
CA THR A 155 -0.40 1.81 -12.18
C THR A 155 0.14 3.23 -12.21
N VAL A 156 0.94 3.57 -11.21
CA VAL A 156 1.58 4.89 -11.09
C VAL A 156 3.08 4.82 -11.37
N THR A 157 3.64 5.95 -11.72
CA THR A 157 5.08 6.19 -11.85
C THR A 157 5.52 7.23 -10.82
N ALA A 158 6.82 7.36 -10.57
CA ALA A 158 7.33 8.39 -9.66
C ALA A 158 7.27 9.77 -10.34
N THR A 159 6.08 10.36 -10.39
CA THR A 159 5.78 11.64 -11.02
C THR A 159 4.57 12.31 -10.36
N THR A 160 4.20 13.47 -10.87
CA THR A 160 3.03 14.23 -10.43
C THR A 160 1.82 13.88 -11.29
N PHE A 161 0.70 13.56 -10.65
CA PHE A 161 -0.60 13.34 -11.27
C PHE A 161 -1.52 14.48 -10.87
N PRO A 162 -1.94 15.35 -11.80
CA PRO A 162 -2.93 16.38 -11.50
C PRO A 162 -4.29 15.73 -11.24
N ILE A 163 -4.96 16.16 -10.19
CA ILE A 163 -6.32 15.75 -9.82
C ILE A 163 -7.22 16.97 -10.01
N THR A 164 -8.27 16.83 -10.80
CA THR A 164 -9.30 17.84 -10.99
C THR A 164 -10.61 17.36 -10.37
N VAL A 165 -11.21 18.20 -9.56
CA VAL A 165 -12.50 17.94 -8.89
C VAL A 165 -13.52 18.95 -9.41
N GLY A 166 -14.57 18.45 -10.05
CA GLY A 166 -15.67 19.26 -10.63
C GLY A 166 -16.82 19.53 -9.66
#